data_ad272f4a2ff8b4d9b6e1a576ad4316cf
#
_entry.id   ad272f4a2ff8b4d9b6e1a576ad4316cf
#
_cell.length_a   1.000
_cell.length_b   1.000
_cell.length_c   1.000
_cell.angle_alpha   90.00
_cell.angle_beta   90.00
_cell.angle_gamma   90.00
#
_symmetry.space_group_name_H-M   'P 1'
#
loop_
_entity.id
_entity.type
_entity.pdbx_description
1 polymer ?
#
loop_
_entity_poly.entity_id
_entity_poly.type
_entity_poly.pdbx_seq_one_letter_code
_entity_poly.pdbx_strand_id
1 'polypeptide(L)'
;KKILTAITTTAISAASLCSMFSASADTTQLKTFRIFHKVAVNSNIAYFDYTINYSSIVTATPSIKTNLLDNGYFTSTNNGKVQATYLGNSINTNGIIATTDFYTPMSVTSIFNEISYNATIRNSNNNNIDPNSIAMTSVLMGDVNQDGVVNAEDISALNKYLLSPISFPLSEKGLLAANVKFDFDNDGNPIINSIDSALIINYCNGTIEHF
;
A
#
# COMPACT_ATOMS: atom_id res chain seq x y z
N LYS A 1 2.92 39.29 -40.04
CA LYS A 1 3.00 37.82 -40.21
C LYS A 1 3.28 37.22 -38.87
N LYS A 2 2.27 36.62 -38.20
CA LYS A 2 2.43 35.86 -36.98
C LYS A 2 2.64 34.40 -37.38
N ILE A 3 3.79 33.84 -37.05
CA ILE A 3 4.07 32.42 -37.21
C ILE A 3 3.47 31.72 -36.00
N LEU A 4 2.39 30.97 -36.22
CA LEU A 4 1.79 30.10 -35.24
C LEU A 4 2.54 28.76 -35.30
N THR A 5 3.45 28.52 -34.37
CA THR A 5 4.11 27.24 -34.25
C THR A 5 3.14 26.28 -33.55
N ALA A 6 2.57 25.36 -34.30
CA ALA A 6 1.77 24.28 -33.73
C ALA A 6 2.72 23.29 -33.03
N ILE A 7 2.62 23.22 -31.71
CA ILE A 7 3.24 22.16 -30.92
C ILE A 7 2.33 20.94 -31.03
N THR A 8 2.69 20.01 -31.90
CA THR A 8 2.08 18.68 -31.92
C THR A 8 2.61 17.88 -30.73
N THR A 9 1.87 17.88 -29.65
CA THR A 9 2.05 16.93 -28.55
C THR A 9 1.69 15.55 -29.05
N THR A 10 2.69 14.75 -29.42
CA THR A 10 2.53 13.32 -29.63
C THR A 10 2.26 12.69 -28.26
N ALA A 11 1.00 12.40 -27.97
CA ALA A 11 0.62 11.59 -26.83
C ALA A 11 1.15 10.17 -27.13
N ILE A 12 2.30 9.83 -26.56
CA ILE A 12 2.78 8.44 -26.54
C ILE A 12 1.83 7.73 -25.57
N SER A 13 0.96 6.86 -26.11
CA SER A 13 0.03 6.07 -25.30
C SER A 13 0.84 5.14 -24.39
N ALA A 14 0.51 5.10 -23.10
CA ALA A 14 1.16 4.21 -22.11
C ALA A 14 1.13 2.73 -22.55
N ALA A 15 0.12 2.32 -23.32
CA ALA A 15 0.00 1.00 -23.89
C ALA A 15 1.16 0.65 -24.87
N SER A 16 1.76 1.63 -25.56
CA SER A 16 2.88 1.39 -26.48
C SER A 16 4.21 1.15 -25.75
N LEU A 17 4.35 1.59 -24.51
CA LEU A 17 5.55 1.36 -23.71
C LEU A 17 5.59 -0.04 -23.10
N CYS A 18 4.44 -0.60 -22.71
CA CYS A 18 4.40 -1.94 -22.08
C CYS A 18 4.64 -3.09 -23.07
N SER A 19 4.36 -2.90 -24.36
CA SER A 19 4.55 -3.94 -25.39
C SER A 19 6.00 -4.06 -25.90
N MET A 20 6.89 -3.12 -25.56
CA MET A 20 8.28 -3.12 -25.99
C MET A 20 9.25 -3.86 -25.05
N PHE A 21 8.78 -4.26 -23.86
CA PHE A 21 9.63 -4.88 -22.84
C PHE A 21 9.16 -6.30 -22.50
N SER A 22 9.22 -7.20 -23.48
CA SER A 22 9.27 -8.62 -23.18
C SER A 22 10.73 -9.00 -22.86
N ALA A 23 11.28 -8.47 -21.79
CA ALA A 23 12.49 -9.00 -21.23
C ALA A 23 12.10 -10.18 -20.34
N SER A 24 12.49 -11.36 -20.73
CA SER A 24 12.52 -12.55 -19.90
C SER A 24 13.45 -12.28 -18.69
N ALA A 25 12.93 -11.64 -17.68
CA ALA A 25 13.54 -11.72 -16.37
C ALA A 25 12.95 -12.96 -15.71
N ASP A 26 13.81 -13.90 -15.37
CA ASP A 26 13.49 -15.13 -14.61
C ASP A 26 13.20 -14.80 -13.13
N THR A 27 12.63 -13.62 -12.86
CA THR A 27 12.20 -13.18 -11.55
C THR A 27 10.74 -13.55 -11.40
N THR A 28 10.47 -14.41 -10.45
CA THR A 28 9.10 -14.76 -10.06
C THR A 28 8.46 -13.53 -9.43
N GLN A 29 7.71 -12.76 -10.23
CA GLN A 29 6.99 -11.60 -9.71
C GLN A 29 5.99 -12.04 -8.65
N LEU A 30 5.91 -11.23 -7.59
CA LEU A 30 4.99 -11.43 -6.48
C LEU A 30 4.02 -10.26 -6.37
N LYS A 31 2.77 -10.54 -6.07
CA LYS A 31 1.82 -9.51 -5.63
C LYS A 31 2.17 -9.05 -4.22
N THR A 32 2.13 -7.75 -3.99
CA THR A 32 2.23 -7.16 -2.67
C THR A 32 0.84 -6.76 -2.19
N PHE A 33 0.30 -7.50 -1.22
CA PHE A 33 -0.89 -7.07 -0.49
C PHE A 33 -0.46 -6.32 0.77
N ARG A 34 -0.83 -5.06 0.88
CA ARG A 34 -0.59 -4.25 2.07
C ARG A 34 -1.85 -4.15 2.90
N ILE A 35 -1.75 -4.53 4.17
CA ILE A 35 -2.80 -4.30 5.15
C ILE A 35 -2.48 -3.01 5.89
N PHE A 36 -3.40 -2.06 5.81
CA PHE A 36 -3.36 -0.80 6.54
C PHE A 36 -4.17 -0.96 7.83
N HIS A 37 -3.55 -0.63 8.95
CA HIS A 37 -4.19 -0.52 10.26
C HIS A 37 -4.50 0.95 10.52
N LYS A 38 -5.75 1.34 10.39
CA LYS A 38 -6.22 2.73 10.54
C LYS A 38 -7.09 2.87 11.79
N VAL A 39 -6.84 3.87 12.60
CA VAL A 39 -7.74 4.20 13.71
C VAL A 39 -9.06 4.69 13.14
N ALA A 40 -10.14 3.97 13.43
CA ALA A 40 -11.48 4.25 12.90
C ALA A 40 -12.19 5.40 13.65
N VAL A 41 -11.85 5.59 14.92
CA VAL A 41 -12.40 6.63 15.78
C VAL A 41 -11.27 7.26 16.57
N ASN A 42 -11.32 8.56 16.81
CA ASN A 42 -10.35 9.28 17.61
C ASN A 42 -10.27 8.66 19.02
N SER A 43 -9.32 7.76 19.21
CA SER A 43 -9.17 6.93 20.41
C SER A 43 -7.80 7.22 21.03
N ASN A 44 -7.79 7.37 22.34
CA ASN A 44 -6.55 7.58 23.09
C ASN A 44 -5.82 6.25 23.27
N ILE A 45 -5.18 5.75 22.19
CA ILE A 45 -4.50 4.45 22.16
C ILE A 45 -3.11 4.57 22.75
N ALA A 46 -2.83 3.86 23.83
CA ALA A 46 -1.50 3.78 24.44
C ALA A 46 -0.86 2.38 24.28
N TYR A 47 -1.66 1.38 23.96
CA TYR A 47 -1.21 0.03 23.68
C TYR A 47 -1.98 -0.54 22.49
N PHE A 48 -1.25 -1.08 21.54
CA PHE A 48 -1.81 -1.79 20.39
C PHE A 48 -0.91 -3.00 20.09
N ASP A 49 -1.47 -4.17 20.27
CA ASP A 49 -0.83 -5.44 19.90
C ASP A 49 -1.67 -6.13 18.86
N TYR A 50 -1.05 -6.54 17.77
CA TYR A 50 -1.70 -7.37 16.78
C TYR A 50 -0.84 -8.54 16.35
N THR A 51 -1.52 -9.62 16.04
CA THR A 51 -0.94 -10.82 15.46
C THR A 51 -1.70 -11.19 14.19
N ILE A 52 -0.96 -11.39 13.10
CA ILE A 52 -1.49 -11.96 11.87
C ILE A 52 -0.81 -13.30 11.65
N ASN A 53 -1.59 -14.39 11.66
CA ASN A 53 -1.11 -15.67 11.18
C ASN A 53 -1.45 -15.78 9.70
N TYR A 54 -0.54 -16.31 8.90
CA TYR A 54 -0.67 -16.41 7.45
C TYR A 54 -0.33 -17.83 6.96
N SER A 55 -0.94 -18.21 5.83
CA SER A 55 -0.74 -19.51 5.20
C SER A 55 0.59 -19.57 4.45
N SER A 56 0.99 -20.78 4.05
CA SER A 56 2.20 -21.03 3.25
C SER A 56 2.19 -20.44 1.85
N ILE A 57 1.08 -19.84 1.42
CA ILE A 57 0.99 -19.14 0.13
C ILE A 57 1.74 -17.80 0.13
N VAL A 58 2.06 -17.27 1.32
CA VAL A 58 2.96 -16.13 1.47
C VAL A 58 4.39 -16.61 1.26
N THR A 59 5.00 -16.21 0.14
CA THR A 59 6.26 -16.79 -0.36
C THR A 59 7.51 -16.09 0.13
N ALA A 60 7.37 -14.83 0.57
CA ALA A 60 8.48 -14.07 1.16
C ALA A 60 8.10 -13.59 2.56
N THR A 61 9.12 -13.26 3.36
CA THR A 61 8.92 -12.76 4.74
C THR A 61 8.10 -11.47 4.72
N PRO A 62 6.94 -11.42 5.38
CA PRO A 62 6.15 -10.20 5.47
C PRO A 62 6.93 -9.06 6.12
N SER A 63 6.69 -7.83 5.67
CA SER A 63 7.31 -6.65 6.25
C SER A 63 6.30 -5.80 7.01
N ILE A 64 6.74 -5.21 8.13
CA ILE A 64 5.95 -4.27 8.93
C ILE A 64 6.57 -2.89 8.78
N LYS A 65 5.73 -1.90 8.46
CA LYS A 65 6.13 -0.50 8.36
C LYS A 65 5.28 0.35 9.32
N THR A 66 5.92 1.28 10.01
CA THR A 66 5.28 2.11 11.02
C THR A 66 5.71 3.56 10.80
N ASN A 67 4.91 4.36 10.09
CA ASN A 67 5.29 5.72 9.74
C ASN A 67 4.88 6.79 10.75
N LEU A 68 3.85 6.54 11.56
CA LEU A 68 3.28 7.57 12.43
C LEU A 68 3.75 7.49 13.89
N LEU A 69 4.56 6.50 14.22
CA LEU A 69 4.94 6.23 15.61
C LEU A 69 6.44 6.00 15.67
N ASP A 70 7.17 7.07 15.84
CA ASP A 70 8.64 7.10 15.80
C ASP A 70 9.32 6.23 16.85
N ASN A 71 8.62 5.86 17.94
CA ASN A 71 9.20 5.08 19.03
C ASN A 71 8.12 4.20 19.70
N GLY A 72 8.47 2.98 20.03
CA GLY A 72 7.61 2.10 20.85
C GLY A 72 7.05 0.88 20.14
N TYR A 73 7.45 0.59 18.91
CA TYR A 73 7.10 -0.66 18.24
C TYR A 73 8.12 -1.75 18.48
N PHE A 74 7.59 -2.92 18.82
CA PHE A 74 8.32 -4.19 18.81
C PHE A 74 7.70 -5.08 17.76
N THR A 75 8.49 -5.53 16.80
CA THR A 75 8.00 -6.36 15.70
C THR A 75 8.69 -7.71 15.71
N SER A 76 7.95 -8.75 15.36
CA SER A 76 8.46 -10.10 15.20
C SER A 76 7.81 -10.76 14.01
N THR A 77 8.61 -11.41 13.18
CA THR A 77 8.14 -12.21 12.04
C THR A 77 8.75 -13.58 12.15
N ASN A 78 7.90 -14.60 12.28
CA ASN A 78 8.25 -16.00 12.29
C ASN A 78 7.45 -16.75 11.23
N ASN A 79 7.82 -18.00 10.93
CA ASN A 79 7.09 -18.83 9.98
C ASN A 79 5.59 -18.85 10.28
N GLY A 80 4.81 -18.30 9.36
CA GLY A 80 3.36 -18.25 9.45
C GLY A 80 2.79 -17.20 10.41
N LYS A 81 3.62 -16.32 11.02
CA LYS A 81 3.14 -15.33 11.99
C LYS A 81 3.89 -13.99 11.87
N VAL A 82 3.12 -12.91 11.86
CA VAL A 82 3.60 -11.53 12.05
C VAL A 82 3.00 -10.98 13.33
N GLN A 83 3.80 -10.34 14.16
CA GLN A 83 3.34 -9.66 15.37
C GLN A 83 3.96 -8.28 15.46
N ALA A 84 3.15 -7.29 15.82
CA ALA A 84 3.65 -5.97 16.19
C ALA A 84 2.95 -5.49 17.45
N THR A 85 3.74 -4.94 18.35
CA THR A 85 3.27 -4.38 19.61
C THR A 85 3.72 -2.93 19.68
N TYR A 86 2.79 -2.03 19.87
CA TYR A 86 3.04 -0.63 20.24
C TYR A 86 2.80 -0.45 21.74
N LEU A 87 3.75 0.17 22.40
CA LEU A 87 3.61 0.62 23.78
C LEU A 87 4.28 1.99 23.89
N GLY A 88 3.49 3.03 24.10
CA GLY A 88 4.04 4.39 24.11
C GLY A 88 3.06 5.45 24.59
N ASN A 89 3.34 6.69 24.21
CA ASN A 89 2.44 7.80 24.47
C ASN A 89 1.12 7.62 23.73
N SER A 90 0.05 8.14 24.31
CA SER A 90 -1.27 8.04 23.71
C SER A 90 -1.33 8.59 22.30
N ILE A 91 -1.78 7.77 21.38
CA ILE A 91 -2.05 8.17 20.00
C ILE A 91 -3.47 8.73 19.95
N ASN A 92 -3.58 9.99 19.60
CA ASN A 92 -4.84 10.65 19.38
C ASN A 92 -4.96 11.04 17.90
N THR A 93 -5.07 10.03 17.04
CA THR A 93 -5.16 10.21 15.60
C THR A 93 -6.22 9.27 15.01
N ASN A 94 -6.77 9.64 13.88
CA ASN A 94 -7.62 8.80 13.03
C ASN A 94 -6.86 8.33 11.77
N GLY A 95 -5.54 8.37 11.79
CA GLY A 95 -4.68 7.99 10.69
C GLY A 95 -4.26 6.52 10.68
N ILE A 96 -3.41 6.18 9.72
CA ILE A 96 -2.77 4.87 9.60
C ILE A 96 -1.67 4.77 10.64
N ILE A 97 -1.73 3.74 11.50
CA ILE A 97 -0.77 3.53 12.58
C ILE A 97 0.27 2.46 12.28
N ALA A 98 -0.06 1.50 11.42
CA ALA A 98 0.86 0.47 10.97
C ALA A 98 0.41 -0.09 9.64
N THR A 99 1.34 -0.71 8.90
CA THR A 99 1.05 -1.53 7.73
C THR A 99 1.80 -2.84 7.78
N THR A 100 1.25 -3.86 7.14
CA THR A 100 1.89 -5.16 6.97
C THR A 100 1.81 -5.56 5.50
N ASP A 101 2.97 -5.77 4.88
CA ASP A 101 3.07 -6.22 3.49
C ASP A 101 3.19 -7.74 3.43
N PHE A 102 2.37 -8.36 2.60
CA PHE A 102 2.40 -9.79 2.30
C PHE A 102 2.72 -10.00 0.82
N TYR A 103 3.65 -10.90 0.55
CA TYR A 103 4.12 -11.21 -0.79
C TYR A 103 3.58 -12.57 -1.21
N THR A 104 2.82 -12.60 -2.30
CA THR A 104 2.10 -13.80 -2.75
C THR A 104 2.27 -14.05 -4.24
N PRO A 105 2.09 -15.30 -4.70
CA PRO A 105 2.04 -15.59 -6.12
C PRO A 105 0.97 -14.76 -6.84
N MET A 106 1.17 -14.54 -8.16
CA MET A 106 0.26 -13.76 -9.00
C MET A 106 -1.18 -14.31 -9.06
N SER A 107 -1.38 -15.59 -8.73
CA SER A 107 -2.70 -16.25 -8.71
C SER A 107 -3.57 -15.85 -7.52
N VAL A 108 -3.00 -15.25 -6.46
CA VAL A 108 -3.77 -14.85 -5.27
C VAL A 108 -4.59 -13.61 -5.59
N THR A 109 -5.88 -13.65 -5.28
CA THR A 109 -6.83 -12.55 -5.52
C THR A 109 -7.17 -11.76 -4.26
N SER A 110 -7.00 -12.35 -3.08
CA SER A 110 -7.27 -11.69 -1.81
C SER A 110 -6.42 -12.29 -0.70
N ILE A 111 -5.74 -11.45 0.08
CA ILE A 111 -4.95 -11.89 1.23
C ILE A 111 -5.83 -12.27 2.43
N PHE A 112 -7.04 -11.72 2.56
CA PHE A 112 -7.91 -12.00 3.71
C PHE A 112 -8.34 -13.47 3.82
N ASN A 113 -8.32 -14.23 2.72
CA ASN A 113 -8.57 -15.67 2.75
C ASN A 113 -7.39 -16.47 3.31
N GLU A 114 -6.22 -15.84 3.39
CA GLU A 114 -4.95 -16.49 3.69
C GLU A 114 -4.42 -16.11 5.09
N ILE A 115 -5.13 -15.25 5.81
CA ILE A 115 -4.70 -14.75 7.11
C ILE A 115 -5.78 -14.92 8.19
N SER A 116 -5.34 -14.99 9.44
CA SER A 116 -6.18 -14.74 10.62
C SER A 116 -5.58 -13.62 11.46
N TYR A 117 -6.43 -12.76 12.01
CA TYR A 117 -6.03 -11.55 12.71
C TYR A 117 -6.57 -11.53 14.13
N ASN A 118 -5.73 -11.16 15.08
CA ASN A 118 -6.10 -10.88 16.46
C ASN A 118 -5.44 -9.57 16.89
N ALA A 119 -6.19 -8.73 17.60
CA ALA A 119 -5.65 -7.50 18.17
C ALA A 119 -6.14 -7.27 19.61
N THR A 120 -5.31 -6.60 20.39
CA THR A 120 -5.64 -6.06 21.70
C THR A 120 -5.28 -4.58 21.71
N ILE A 121 -6.24 -3.73 22.09
CA ILE A 121 -6.08 -2.29 22.10
C ILE A 121 -6.43 -1.78 23.48
N ARG A 122 -5.60 -0.88 24.02
CA ARG A 122 -5.85 -0.26 25.33
C ARG A 122 -5.57 1.24 25.29
N ASN A 123 -6.31 1.97 26.10
CA ASN A 123 -6.07 3.39 26.33
C ASN A 123 -4.97 3.64 27.39
N SER A 124 -4.65 4.91 27.65
CA SER A 124 -3.66 5.31 28.67
C SER A 124 -4.04 4.89 30.10
N ASN A 125 -5.30 4.61 30.37
CA ASN A 125 -5.77 4.09 31.66
C ASN A 125 -5.77 2.55 31.73
N ASN A 126 -5.15 1.89 30.76
CA ASN A 126 -5.08 0.43 30.61
C ASN A 126 -6.46 -0.25 30.44
N ASN A 127 -7.48 0.49 30.05
CA ASN A 127 -8.79 -0.07 29.73
C ASN A 127 -8.79 -0.62 28.29
N ASN A 128 -9.39 -1.78 28.09
CA ASN A 128 -9.58 -2.32 26.76
C ASN A 128 -10.46 -1.38 25.93
N ILE A 129 -10.04 -1.16 24.69
CA ILE A 129 -10.81 -0.46 23.65
C ILE A 129 -11.37 -1.53 22.71
N ASP A 130 -12.54 -1.29 22.14
CA ASP A 130 -13.12 -2.18 21.12
C ASP A 130 -12.10 -2.43 19.98
N PRO A 131 -11.74 -3.67 19.67
CA PRO A 131 -10.86 -3.99 18.53
C PRO A 131 -11.33 -3.39 17.20
N ASN A 132 -12.63 -3.18 17.02
CA ASN A 132 -13.18 -2.50 15.83
C ASN A 132 -12.81 -1.01 15.73
N SER A 133 -12.19 -0.43 16.76
CA SER A 133 -11.61 0.92 16.70
C SER A 133 -10.42 1.02 15.75
N ILE A 134 -9.85 -0.12 15.34
CA ILE A 134 -8.83 -0.23 14.28
C ILE A 134 -9.46 -0.90 13.07
N ALA A 135 -9.65 -0.14 12.00
CA ALA A 135 -10.06 -0.67 10.72
C ALA A 135 -8.86 -1.27 9.97
N MET A 136 -9.05 -2.47 9.42
CA MET A 136 -8.08 -3.07 8.52
C MET A 136 -8.57 -2.90 7.07
N THR A 137 -7.69 -2.38 6.22
CA THR A 137 -7.94 -2.29 4.78
C THR A 137 -6.82 -3.02 4.05
N SER A 138 -7.16 -4.03 3.26
CA SER A 138 -6.20 -4.67 2.36
C SER A 138 -6.26 -4.02 0.99
N VAL A 139 -5.08 -3.77 0.44
CA VAL A 139 -4.91 -3.20 -0.90
C VAL A 139 -3.84 -3.99 -1.64
N LEU A 140 -4.11 -4.31 -2.91
CA LEU A 140 -3.08 -4.78 -3.83
C LEU A 140 -2.24 -3.57 -4.27
N MET A 141 -0.96 -3.53 -3.90
CA MET A 141 -0.10 -2.40 -4.22
C MET A 141 0.14 -2.30 -5.72
N GLY A 142 0.05 -1.08 -6.25
CA GLY A 142 0.14 -0.81 -7.68
C GLY A 142 -1.18 -0.94 -8.46
N ASP A 143 -2.21 -1.58 -7.91
CA ASP A 143 -3.55 -1.69 -8.51
C ASP A 143 -4.36 -0.40 -8.26
N VAL A 144 -4.04 0.62 -9.04
CA VAL A 144 -4.55 1.99 -8.87
C VAL A 144 -6.02 2.10 -9.30
N ASN A 145 -6.41 1.37 -10.35
CA ASN A 145 -7.76 1.34 -10.89
C ASN A 145 -8.70 0.35 -10.17
N GLN A 146 -8.14 -0.52 -9.30
CA GLN A 146 -8.83 -1.51 -8.46
C GLN A 146 -9.51 -2.63 -9.27
N ASP A 147 -8.88 -3.06 -10.38
CA ASP A 147 -9.37 -4.18 -11.21
C ASP A 147 -8.79 -5.55 -10.80
N GLY A 148 -7.85 -5.59 -9.85
CA GLY A 148 -7.21 -6.79 -9.31
C GLY A 148 -5.93 -7.21 -10.04
N VAL A 149 -5.47 -6.40 -11.01
CA VAL A 149 -4.26 -6.66 -11.80
C VAL A 149 -3.40 -5.41 -11.82
N VAL A 150 -2.08 -5.55 -11.64
CA VAL A 150 -1.15 -4.42 -11.77
C VAL A 150 -0.59 -4.41 -13.18
N ASN A 151 -0.93 -3.38 -13.97
CA ASN A 151 -0.58 -3.28 -15.38
C ASN A 151 -0.49 -1.82 -15.89
N ALA A 152 -0.42 -1.64 -17.23
CA ALA A 152 -0.33 -0.31 -17.85
C ALA A 152 -1.55 0.59 -17.62
N GLU A 153 -2.71 0.02 -17.31
CA GLU A 153 -3.93 0.79 -17.06
C GLU A 153 -3.82 1.53 -15.72
N ASP A 154 -3.14 0.94 -14.72
CA ASP A 154 -2.83 1.58 -13.44
C ASP A 154 -1.90 2.77 -13.60
N ILE A 155 -0.85 2.60 -14.42
CA ILE A 155 0.08 3.69 -14.75
C ILE A 155 -0.68 4.83 -15.44
N SER A 156 -1.60 4.50 -16.35
CA SER A 156 -2.46 5.49 -17.01
C SER A 156 -3.39 6.20 -16.02
N ALA A 157 -4.02 5.47 -15.12
CA ALA A 157 -4.90 6.02 -14.09
C ALA A 157 -4.13 6.96 -13.16
N LEU A 158 -2.96 6.52 -12.68
CA LEU A 158 -2.10 7.32 -11.80
C LEU A 158 -1.62 8.60 -12.50
N ASN A 159 -1.15 8.51 -13.75
CA ASN A 159 -0.68 9.68 -14.48
C ASN A 159 -1.79 10.69 -14.77
N LYS A 160 -3.02 10.24 -15.04
CA LYS A 160 -4.19 11.13 -15.15
C LYS A 160 -4.48 11.83 -13.82
N TYR A 161 -4.43 11.11 -12.71
CA TYR A 161 -4.58 11.67 -11.38
C TYR A 161 -3.52 12.74 -11.10
N LEU A 162 -2.25 12.45 -11.37
CA LEU A 162 -1.14 13.40 -11.16
C LEU A 162 -1.27 14.66 -12.01
N LEU A 163 -1.86 14.56 -13.21
CA LEU A 163 -2.14 15.70 -14.08
C LEU A 163 -3.26 16.56 -13.56
N SER A 164 -4.35 15.98 -13.09
CA SER A 164 -5.53 16.68 -12.59
C SER A 164 -6.33 15.82 -11.61
N PRO A 165 -6.01 15.87 -10.32
CA PRO A 165 -6.72 15.07 -9.30
C PRO A 165 -8.23 15.34 -9.23
N ILE A 166 -8.64 16.57 -9.59
CA ILE A 166 -10.05 16.95 -9.59
C ILE A 166 -10.79 16.31 -10.77
N SER A 167 -10.17 16.27 -11.95
CA SER A 167 -10.80 15.71 -13.16
C SER A 167 -10.75 14.18 -13.23
N PHE A 168 -9.75 13.60 -12.60
CA PHE A 168 -9.50 12.16 -12.58
C PHE A 168 -9.23 11.67 -11.15
N PRO A 169 -10.23 11.76 -10.25
CA PRO A 169 -10.05 11.34 -8.86
C PRO A 169 -9.84 9.82 -8.78
N LEU A 170 -8.97 9.40 -7.88
CA LEU A 170 -8.84 8.00 -7.48
C LEU A 170 -9.74 7.72 -6.27
N SER A 171 -10.15 6.47 -6.11
CA SER A 171 -10.80 6.00 -4.89
C SER A 171 -9.82 6.05 -3.70
N GLU A 172 -10.32 6.00 -2.46
CA GLU A 172 -9.46 5.90 -1.27
C GLU A 172 -8.49 4.71 -1.37
N LYS A 173 -8.97 3.55 -1.79
CA LYS A 173 -8.13 2.37 -2.01
C LYS A 173 -7.14 2.57 -3.16
N GLY A 174 -7.55 3.23 -4.24
CA GLY A 174 -6.66 3.55 -5.36
C GLY A 174 -5.53 4.49 -4.95
N LEU A 175 -5.80 5.46 -4.08
CA LEU A 175 -4.77 6.34 -3.50
C LEU A 175 -3.77 5.55 -2.63
N LEU A 176 -4.28 4.62 -1.80
CA LEU A 176 -3.41 3.75 -1.00
C LEU A 176 -2.59 2.80 -1.88
N ALA A 177 -3.20 2.23 -2.94
CA ALA A 177 -2.52 1.35 -3.89
C ALA A 177 -1.44 2.08 -4.70
N ALA A 178 -1.68 3.34 -5.04
CA ALA A 178 -0.75 4.18 -5.78
C ALA A 178 0.50 4.54 -4.97
N ASN A 179 0.41 4.65 -3.63
CA ASN A 179 1.55 5.00 -2.76
C ASN A 179 2.50 3.79 -2.57
N VAL A 180 3.14 3.35 -3.64
CA VAL A 180 4.06 2.20 -3.60
C VAL A 180 5.39 2.53 -2.94
N LYS A 181 5.83 3.79 -3.00
CA LYS A 181 7.01 4.30 -2.29
C LYS A 181 6.82 4.36 -0.78
N PHE A 182 5.57 4.37 -0.32
CA PHE A 182 5.20 4.44 1.09
C PHE A 182 5.57 5.77 1.77
N ASP A 183 5.26 6.87 1.12
CA ASP A 183 5.45 8.22 1.66
C ASP A 183 4.13 8.80 2.18
N PHE A 184 4.19 9.51 3.32
CA PHE A 184 3.03 10.17 3.93
C PHE A 184 3.40 11.59 4.34
N ASP A 185 2.42 12.49 4.28
CA ASP A 185 2.55 13.83 4.84
C ASP A 185 2.44 13.82 6.38
N ASN A 186 2.57 14.99 7.00
CA ASN A 186 2.49 15.12 8.45
C ASN A 186 1.10 14.80 9.02
N ASP A 187 0.05 14.81 8.17
CA ASP A 187 -1.32 14.48 8.54
C ASP A 187 -1.65 12.99 8.28
N GLY A 188 -0.68 12.23 7.76
CA GLY A 188 -0.82 10.80 7.46
C GLY A 188 -1.53 10.50 6.14
N ASN A 189 -1.64 11.48 5.23
CA ASN A 189 -2.17 11.24 3.90
C ASN A 189 -1.07 10.71 2.97
N PRO A 190 -1.38 9.80 2.03
CA PRO A 190 -0.40 9.31 1.06
C PRO A 190 0.16 10.45 0.20
N ILE A 191 1.48 10.54 0.10
CA ILE A 191 2.15 11.42 -0.87
C ILE A 191 2.33 10.63 -2.16
N ILE A 192 1.58 11.00 -3.20
CA ILE A 192 1.61 10.34 -4.49
C ILE A 192 2.27 11.24 -5.51
N ASN A 193 3.29 10.73 -6.21
CA ASN A 193 4.06 11.50 -7.16
C ASN A 193 4.61 10.62 -8.31
N SER A 194 5.43 11.20 -9.19
CA SER A 194 6.00 10.48 -10.33
C SER A 194 6.94 9.32 -9.98
N ILE A 195 7.46 9.27 -8.75
CA ILE A 195 8.30 8.15 -8.29
C ILE A 195 7.43 6.90 -8.13
N ASP A 196 6.21 7.03 -7.63
CA ASP A 196 5.28 5.92 -7.54
C ASP A 196 4.94 5.36 -8.92
N SER A 197 4.67 6.24 -9.89
CA SER A 197 4.45 5.83 -11.28
C SER A 197 5.67 5.08 -11.85
N ALA A 198 6.89 5.56 -11.59
CA ALA A 198 8.11 4.90 -12.04
C ALA A 198 8.30 3.51 -11.40
N LEU A 199 7.96 3.36 -10.11
CA LEU A 199 8.02 2.07 -9.41
C LEU A 199 7.00 1.07 -9.98
N ILE A 200 5.78 1.50 -10.28
CA ILE A 200 4.77 0.65 -10.94
C ILE A 200 5.24 0.22 -12.32
N ILE A 201 5.85 1.13 -13.11
CA ILE A 201 6.47 0.79 -14.40
C ILE A 201 7.54 -0.28 -14.21
N ASN A 202 8.45 -0.12 -13.26
CA ASN A 202 9.52 -1.07 -12.98
C ASN A 202 8.98 -2.45 -12.58
N TYR A 203 7.91 -2.49 -11.80
CA TYR A 203 7.22 -3.73 -11.46
C TYR A 203 6.61 -4.37 -12.73
N CYS A 204 5.84 -3.63 -13.52
CA CYS A 204 5.24 -4.16 -14.77
C CYS A 204 6.29 -4.69 -15.75
N ASN A 205 7.50 -4.13 -15.74
CA ASN A 205 8.62 -4.56 -16.59
C ASN A 205 9.42 -5.72 -15.98
N GLY A 206 9.07 -6.23 -14.80
CA GLY A 206 9.82 -7.27 -14.10
C GLY A 206 11.20 -6.82 -13.58
N THR A 207 11.44 -5.51 -13.48
CA THR A 207 12.71 -4.95 -12.96
C THR A 207 12.77 -5.06 -11.44
N ILE A 208 11.62 -5.03 -10.78
CA ILE A 208 11.47 -5.30 -9.35
C ILE A 208 10.49 -6.47 -9.16
N GLU A 209 10.77 -7.30 -8.17
CA GLU A 209 9.98 -8.50 -7.88
C GLU A 209 8.67 -8.18 -7.17
N HIS A 210 8.69 -7.21 -6.24
CA HIS A 210 7.55 -6.76 -5.44
C HIS A 210 7.77 -5.31 -4.98
N PHE A 211 6.73 -4.66 -4.41
CA PHE A 211 6.80 -3.31 -3.84
C PHE A 211 7.27 -3.29 -2.38
#